data_4a6c1cc16fc005d7771edf52e004edd8
#
_entry.id   4a6c1cc16fc005d7771edf52e004edd8
#
_cell.length_a   1.000
_cell.length_b   1.000
_cell.length_c   1.000
_cell.angle_alpha   90.00
_cell.angle_beta   90.00
_cell.angle_gamma   90.00
#
_symmetry.space_group_name_H-M   'P 1'
#
loop_
_entity.id
_entity.type
_entity.pdbx_description
1 polymer ?
#
loop_
_entity_poly.entity_id
_entity_poly.type
_entity_poly.pdbx_seq_one_letter_code
_entity_poly.pdbx_strand_id
1 'polypeptide(L)'
;MPAQNVEIVFVIDTSKSMSPYIDGLKRNLRSLIEPLQQSGLHVRFGMVAHKASRGCRYKFRFLKPVDRKLLRNMYGGQYDIRDFFTDDAKAFLNVLDDLKTGGDESTPVALDLAFDFPFGPLSTTRRVVAVFSDEKIEGGIMPNGWENIISPMIDKAIARKILLFGFIPESPAAIELSETERSEMVFWNCKDFEKIDFAKLLSGMGRSISDSSLQATSEPAYPKALFHEDDPDFLSE
;
A
#
# COMPACT_ATOMS: atom_id res chain seq x y z
N MET A 1 22.85 7.91 6.57
CA MET A 1 22.82 8.41 5.18
C MET A 1 21.36 8.43 4.73
N PRO A 2 20.93 9.32 3.83
CA PRO A 2 19.60 9.25 3.23
C PRO A 2 19.39 7.93 2.50
N ALA A 3 18.12 7.50 2.37
CA ALA A 3 17.78 6.36 1.55
C ALA A 3 18.04 6.70 0.06
N GLN A 4 18.58 5.75 -0.69
CA GLN A 4 18.78 5.89 -2.13
C GLN A 4 17.66 5.21 -2.92
N ASN A 5 17.03 4.21 -2.31
CA ASN A 5 15.98 3.43 -2.91
C ASN A 5 14.66 3.61 -2.15
N VAL A 6 13.57 3.61 -2.87
CA VAL A 6 12.21 3.53 -2.34
C VAL A 6 11.53 2.30 -2.93
N GLU A 7 10.98 1.47 -2.09
CA GLU A 7 10.20 0.31 -2.51
C GLU A 7 8.78 0.46 -1.99
N ILE A 8 7.85 0.56 -2.92
CA ILE A 8 6.43 0.79 -2.64
C ILE A 8 5.65 -0.46 -3.01
N VAL A 9 4.98 -1.06 -2.04
CA VAL A 9 4.03 -2.16 -2.27
C VAL A 9 2.62 -1.62 -2.21
N PHE A 10 1.91 -1.69 -3.32
CA PHE A 10 0.50 -1.36 -3.41
C PHE A 10 -0.35 -2.56 -2.99
N VAL A 11 -1.12 -2.41 -1.94
CA VAL A 11 -2.16 -3.35 -1.54
C VAL A 11 -3.48 -2.85 -2.12
N ILE A 12 -4.03 -3.59 -3.08
CA ILE A 12 -5.18 -3.13 -3.86
C ILE A 12 -6.31 -4.15 -3.69
N ASP A 13 -7.37 -3.71 -3.06
CA ASP A 13 -8.62 -4.43 -3.09
C ASP A 13 -9.14 -4.48 -4.54
N THR A 14 -9.50 -5.67 -4.99
CA THR A 14 -10.08 -5.90 -6.32
C THR A 14 -11.51 -6.42 -6.25
N SER A 15 -12.25 -6.09 -5.19
CA SER A 15 -13.68 -6.27 -5.12
C SER A 15 -14.38 -5.52 -6.27
N LYS A 16 -15.64 -5.82 -6.50
CA LYS A 16 -16.36 -5.25 -7.66
C LYS A 16 -16.50 -3.72 -7.54
N SER A 17 -16.70 -3.21 -6.35
CA SER A 17 -16.87 -1.79 -6.03
C SER A 17 -15.62 -0.95 -6.29
N MET A 18 -14.43 -1.57 -6.23
CA MET A 18 -13.15 -0.91 -6.43
C MET A 18 -12.83 -0.51 -7.88
N SER A 19 -13.65 -0.90 -8.86
CA SER A 19 -13.34 -0.60 -10.28
C SER A 19 -13.05 0.89 -10.56
N PRO A 20 -13.87 1.86 -10.10
CA PRO A 20 -13.60 3.28 -10.33
C PRO A 20 -12.31 3.77 -9.64
N TYR A 21 -12.00 3.24 -8.43
CA TYR A 21 -10.80 3.61 -7.68
C TYR A 21 -9.53 3.13 -8.37
N ILE A 22 -9.55 1.90 -8.90
CA ILE A 22 -8.44 1.34 -9.69
C ILE A 22 -8.20 2.19 -10.93
N ASP A 23 -9.24 2.65 -11.60
CA ASP A 23 -9.11 3.53 -12.76
C ASP A 23 -8.58 4.92 -12.37
N GLY A 24 -8.97 5.45 -11.21
CA GLY A 24 -8.40 6.66 -10.64
C GLY A 24 -6.91 6.52 -10.34
N LEU A 25 -6.51 5.43 -9.69
CA LEU A 25 -5.11 5.11 -9.43
C LEU A 25 -4.28 5.02 -10.73
N LYS A 26 -4.75 4.27 -11.72
CA LYS A 26 -4.10 4.12 -13.02
C LYS A 26 -3.83 5.45 -13.71
N ARG A 27 -4.86 6.29 -13.79
CA ARG A 27 -4.75 7.59 -14.47
C ARG A 27 -3.78 8.54 -13.80
N ASN A 28 -3.64 8.45 -12.48
CA ASN A 28 -2.91 9.44 -11.68
C ASN A 28 -1.59 8.91 -11.07
N LEU A 29 -1.16 7.68 -11.39
CA LEU A 29 0.07 7.12 -10.82
C LEU A 29 1.31 7.98 -11.13
N ARG A 30 1.33 8.72 -12.23
CA ARG A 30 2.41 9.66 -12.55
C ARG A 30 2.58 10.73 -11.48
N SER A 31 1.49 11.21 -10.89
CA SER A 31 1.52 12.21 -9.81
C SER A 31 2.24 11.72 -8.55
N LEU A 32 2.30 10.40 -8.33
CA LEU A 32 3.14 9.80 -7.30
C LEU A 32 4.61 9.72 -7.73
N ILE A 33 4.86 9.34 -8.98
CA ILE A 33 6.22 9.02 -9.48
C ILE A 33 7.06 10.29 -9.66
N GLU A 34 6.46 11.35 -10.18
CA GLU A 34 7.17 12.60 -10.50
C GLU A 34 7.89 13.23 -9.30
N PRO A 35 7.30 13.41 -8.12
CA PRO A 35 8.00 13.93 -6.96
C PRO A 35 9.19 13.05 -6.52
N LEU A 36 9.03 11.73 -6.60
CA LEU A 36 10.08 10.78 -6.23
C LEU A 36 11.27 10.84 -7.20
N GLN A 37 10.99 10.95 -8.51
CA GLN A 37 12.04 11.10 -9.53
C GLN A 37 12.79 12.43 -9.39
N GLN A 38 12.06 13.53 -9.13
CA GLN A 38 12.66 14.86 -8.91
C GLN A 38 13.62 14.87 -7.71
N SER A 39 13.39 14.02 -6.73
CA SER A 39 14.27 13.87 -5.56
C SER A 39 15.48 12.97 -5.83
N GLY A 40 15.66 12.44 -7.04
CA GLY A 40 16.76 11.57 -7.40
C GLY A 40 16.70 10.17 -6.77
N LEU A 41 15.54 9.75 -6.30
CA LEU A 41 15.33 8.44 -5.68
C LEU A 41 15.11 7.36 -6.74
N HIS A 42 15.74 6.20 -6.54
CA HIS A 42 15.44 5.01 -7.33
C HIS A 42 14.22 4.30 -6.75
N VAL A 43 13.12 4.26 -7.51
CA VAL A 43 11.84 3.74 -7.05
C VAL A 43 11.55 2.39 -7.67
N ARG A 44 11.12 1.43 -6.86
CA ARG A 44 10.61 0.13 -7.29
C ARG A 44 9.19 -0.08 -6.78
N PHE A 45 8.36 -0.67 -7.63
CA PHE A 45 6.94 -0.91 -7.37
C PHE A 45 6.66 -2.40 -7.20
N GLY A 46 5.97 -2.74 -6.13
CA GLY A 46 5.41 -4.06 -5.87
C GLY A 46 3.89 -3.98 -5.75
N MET A 47 3.22 -5.12 -5.79
CA MET A 47 1.76 -5.18 -5.69
C MET A 47 1.29 -6.44 -4.99
N VAL A 48 0.26 -6.28 -4.14
CA VAL A 48 -0.62 -7.34 -3.65
C VAL A 48 -2.05 -6.94 -3.99
N ALA A 49 -2.52 -7.33 -5.17
CA ALA A 49 -3.93 -7.20 -5.47
C ALA A 49 -4.68 -8.40 -4.87
N HIS A 50 -5.74 -8.14 -4.14
CA HIS A 50 -6.43 -9.18 -3.37
C HIS A 50 -7.93 -9.18 -3.60
N LYS A 51 -8.52 -10.35 -3.46
CA LYS A 51 -9.94 -10.58 -3.33
C LYS A 51 -10.19 -11.91 -2.63
N ALA A 52 -11.37 -12.06 -2.08
CA ALA A 52 -11.80 -13.30 -1.47
C ALA A 52 -13.05 -13.84 -2.18
N SER A 53 -13.39 -15.09 -1.90
CA SER A 53 -14.63 -15.72 -2.36
C SER A 53 -15.26 -16.51 -1.23
N ARG A 54 -16.55 -16.83 -1.33
CA ARG A 54 -17.25 -17.67 -0.37
C ARG A 54 -16.44 -18.95 -0.10
N GLY A 55 -16.36 -19.35 1.16
CA GLY A 55 -15.53 -20.48 1.62
C GLY A 55 -14.08 -20.08 1.93
N CYS A 56 -13.84 -18.80 2.26
CA CYS A 56 -12.54 -18.27 2.70
C CYS A 56 -11.39 -18.58 1.75
N ARG A 57 -11.65 -18.52 0.46
CA ARG A 57 -10.62 -18.69 -0.57
C ARG A 57 -10.06 -17.32 -0.93
N TYR A 58 -8.92 -16.98 -0.34
CA TYR A 58 -8.17 -15.79 -0.71
C TYR A 58 -7.49 -15.97 -2.05
N LYS A 59 -7.54 -14.94 -2.88
CA LYS A 59 -6.84 -14.88 -4.16
C LYS A 59 -5.97 -13.63 -4.17
N PHE A 60 -4.68 -13.84 -4.37
CA PHE A 60 -3.71 -12.77 -4.48
C PHE A 60 -3.12 -12.76 -5.89
N ARG A 61 -2.87 -11.55 -6.39
CA ARG A 61 -2.09 -11.32 -7.59
C ARG A 61 -0.93 -10.39 -7.25
N PHE A 62 0.23 -10.81 -7.64
CA PHE A 62 1.48 -10.04 -7.58
C PHE A 62 1.83 -9.54 -8.98
N LEU A 63 2.92 -8.83 -9.14
CA LEU A 63 3.40 -8.37 -10.45
C LEU A 63 3.58 -9.53 -11.43
N LYS A 64 4.15 -10.63 -10.95
CA LYS A 64 4.21 -11.90 -11.67
C LYS A 64 3.37 -12.95 -10.96
N PRO A 65 2.90 -13.99 -11.68
CA PRO A 65 2.27 -15.13 -11.03
C PRO A 65 3.25 -15.74 -10.00
N VAL A 66 2.90 -15.64 -8.74
CA VAL A 66 3.68 -16.21 -7.65
C VAL A 66 3.07 -17.56 -7.28
N ASP A 67 3.86 -18.61 -7.36
CA ASP A 67 3.45 -19.92 -6.90
C ASP A 67 3.20 -19.91 -5.37
N ARG A 68 2.18 -20.63 -4.90
CA ARG A 68 1.91 -20.82 -3.47
C ARG A 68 3.12 -21.38 -2.70
N LYS A 69 3.98 -22.13 -3.36
CA LYS A 69 5.24 -22.63 -2.80
C LYS A 69 6.23 -21.51 -2.56
N LEU A 70 6.29 -20.53 -3.48
CA LEU A 70 7.14 -19.34 -3.34
C LEU A 70 6.66 -18.47 -2.17
N LEU A 71 5.35 -18.30 -1.98
CA LEU A 71 4.79 -17.59 -0.82
C LEU A 71 5.19 -18.25 0.51
N ARG A 72 5.17 -19.59 0.60
CA ARG A 72 5.66 -20.31 1.78
C ARG A 72 7.17 -20.16 1.96
N ASN A 73 7.92 -20.03 0.87
CA ASN A 73 9.37 -19.87 0.88
C ASN A 73 9.81 -18.42 1.08
N MET A 74 8.92 -17.42 1.03
CA MET A 74 9.24 -16.03 1.40
C MET A 74 9.84 -15.95 2.81
N TYR A 75 9.40 -16.83 3.69
CA TYR A 75 9.97 -16.97 5.04
C TYR A 75 11.29 -17.77 5.09
N GLY A 76 11.68 -18.46 4.00
CA GLY A 76 12.82 -19.40 3.95
C GLY A 76 13.97 -19.02 3.01
N GLY A 77 13.89 -17.93 2.27
CA GLY A 77 15.11 -17.28 1.78
C GLY A 77 15.59 -17.57 0.35
N GLN A 78 14.80 -18.14 -0.55
CA GLN A 78 15.17 -18.21 -1.99
C GLN A 78 14.08 -17.65 -2.89
N TYR A 79 14.13 -16.35 -3.16
CA TYR A 79 13.28 -15.68 -4.14
C TYR A 79 14.12 -14.69 -4.96
N ASP A 80 13.75 -14.49 -6.21
CA ASP A 80 14.28 -13.39 -7.01
C ASP A 80 13.47 -12.12 -6.69
N ILE A 81 14.12 -11.08 -6.20
CA ILE A 81 13.47 -9.81 -5.89
C ILE A 81 12.72 -9.23 -7.10
N ARG A 82 13.18 -9.53 -8.32
CA ARG A 82 12.52 -9.13 -9.58
C ARG A 82 11.14 -9.76 -9.79
N ASP A 83 10.80 -10.78 -9.03
CA ASP A 83 9.48 -11.38 -9.06
C ASP A 83 8.45 -10.54 -8.28
N PHE A 84 8.94 -9.73 -7.35
CA PHE A 84 8.12 -8.91 -6.44
C PHE A 84 8.12 -7.43 -6.80
N PHE A 85 9.22 -6.91 -7.36
CA PHE A 85 9.37 -5.49 -7.65
C PHE A 85 9.78 -5.24 -9.11
N THR A 86 9.33 -4.10 -9.65
CA THR A 86 9.79 -3.54 -10.92
C THR A 86 10.13 -2.06 -10.77
N ASP A 87 11.14 -1.59 -11.45
CA ASP A 87 11.47 -0.17 -11.62
C ASP A 87 10.83 0.43 -12.89
N ASP A 88 10.24 -0.41 -13.73
CA ASP A 88 9.49 0.01 -14.91
C ASP A 88 8.05 0.36 -14.54
N ALA A 89 7.78 1.68 -14.43
CA ALA A 89 6.43 2.19 -14.16
C ALA A 89 5.41 1.78 -15.23
N LYS A 90 5.83 1.62 -16.49
CA LYS A 90 4.93 1.17 -17.56
C LYS A 90 4.57 -0.30 -17.40
N ALA A 91 5.53 -1.14 -17.03
CA ALA A 91 5.26 -2.55 -16.72
C ALA A 91 4.31 -2.66 -15.52
N PHE A 92 4.47 -1.83 -14.49
CA PHE A 92 3.55 -1.77 -13.36
C PHE A 92 2.14 -1.38 -13.78
N LEU A 93 1.99 -0.32 -14.59
CA LEU A 93 0.69 0.12 -15.12
C LEU A 93 0.00 -0.98 -15.94
N ASN A 94 0.73 -1.69 -16.79
CA ASN A 94 0.17 -2.80 -17.57
C ASN A 94 -0.40 -3.90 -16.67
N VAL A 95 0.25 -4.19 -15.52
CA VAL A 95 -0.30 -5.16 -14.56
C VAL A 95 -1.58 -4.65 -13.90
N LEU A 96 -1.64 -3.35 -13.60
CA LEU A 96 -2.87 -2.72 -13.08
C LEU A 96 -4.00 -2.79 -14.10
N ASP A 97 -3.71 -2.58 -15.39
CA ASP A 97 -4.71 -2.65 -16.48
C ASP A 97 -5.32 -4.05 -16.60
N ASP A 98 -4.54 -5.07 -16.32
CA ASP A 98 -5.00 -6.46 -16.35
C ASP A 98 -5.77 -6.89 -15.08
N LEU A 99 -5.92 -6.05 -14.07
CA LEU A 99 -6.65 -6.40 -12.86
C LEU A 99 -8.14 -6.60 -13.17
N LYS A 100 -8.66 -7.74 -12.70
CA LYS A 100 -10.08 -8.09 -12.82
C LYS A 100 -10.75 -7.95 -11.47
N THR A 101 -11.69 -7.04 -11.39
CA THR A 101 -12.51 -6.85 -10.18
C THR A 101 -13.56 -7.95 -10.00
N GLY A 102 -13.96 -8.20 -8.79
CA GLY A 102 -15.03 -9.13 -8.42
C GLY A 102 -14.71 -9.97 -7.17
N GLY A 103 -15.75 -10.48 -6.52
CA GLY A 103 -15.64 -11.18 -5.24
C GLY A 103 -15.73 -10.21 -4.06
N ASP A 104 -15.39 -10.70 -2.88
CA ASP A 104 -15.29 -9.95 -1.64
C ASP A 104 -13.79 -9.64 -1.37
N GLU A 105 -13.50 -8.86 -0.36
CA GLU A 105 -12.17 -8.44 0.05
C GLU A 105 -11.65 -9.20 1.27
N SER A 106 -10.34 -9.06 1.54
CA SER A 106 -9.68 -9.52 2.77
C SER A 106 -8.41 -8.70 2.98
N THR A 107 -8.59 -7.45 3.35
CA THR A 107 -7.53 -6.46 3.51
C THR A 107 -6.47 -6.85 4.53
N PRO A 108 -6.80 -7.39 5.75
CA PRO A 108 -5.78 -7.74 6.73
C PRO A 108 -4.81 -8.81 6.23
N VAL A 109 -5.30 -9.82 5.52
CA VAL A 109 -4.44 -10.88 4.98
C VAL A 109 -3.50 -10.34 3.90
N ALA A 110 -3.99 -9.40 3.09
CA ALA A 110 -3.19 -8.77 2.05
C ALA A 110 -2.11 -7.83 2.64
N LEU A 111 -2.46 -7.08 3.69
CA LEU A 111 -1.52 -6.23 4.44
C LEU A 111 -0.42 -7.06 5.10
N ASP A 112 -0.78 -8.15 5.77
CA ASP A 112 0.19 -9.05 6.40
C ASP A 112 1.20 -9.60 5.39
N LEU A 113 0.72 -10.00 4.20
CA LEU A 113 1.57 -10.41 3.08
C LEU A 113 2.47 -9.26 2.58
N ALA A 114 1.93 -8.05 2.45
CA ALA A 114 2.69 -6.91 1.97
C ALA A 114 3.80 -6.51 2.96
N PHE A 115 3.56 -6.64 4.26
CA PHE A 115 4.56 -6.39 5.28
C PHE A 115 5.70 -7.42 5.25
N ASP A 116 5.46 -8.60 4.71
CA ASP A 116 6.48 -9.65 4.53
C ASP A 116 7.22 -9.57 3.19
N PHE A 117 6.93 -8.57 2.34
CA PHE A 117 7.64 -8.43 1.07
C PHE A 117 9.16 -8.40 1.25
N PRO A 118 9.90 -8.89 0.25
CA PRO A 118 11.36 -8.95 0.29
C PRO A 118 11.99 -7.57 0.03
N PHE A 119 11.71 -6.64 0.90
CA PHE A 119 12.28 -5.30 0.84
C PHE A 119 13.81 -5.32 0.98
N GLY A 120 14.46 -4.38 0.33
CA GLY A 120 15.90 -4.16 0.45
C GLY A 120 16.34 -3.79 1.86
N PRO A 121 17.67 -3.66 2.07
CA PRO A 121 18.24 -3.33 3.37
C PRO A 121 17.76 -1.97 3.89
N LEU A 122 17.45 -1.88 5.18
CA LEU A 122 17.01 -0.62 5.81
C LEU A 122 18.02 0.51 5.69
N SER A 123 19.32 0.17 5.59
CA SER A 123 20.40 1.17 5.44
C SER A 123 20.35 1.96 4.14
N THR A 124 19.69 1.44 3.12
CA THR A 124 19.66 2.04 1.77
C THR A 124 18.27 2.17 1.20
N THR A 125 17.26 1.56 1.83
CA THR A 125 15.93 1.43 1.26
C THR A 125 14.86 1.94 2.20
N ARG A 126 14.03 2.84 1.71
CA ARG A 126 12.78 3.22 2.35
C ARG A 126 11.69 2.23 1.91
N ARG A 127 11.06 1.58 2.89
CA ARG A 127 10.02 0.58 2.71
C ARG A 127 8.66 1.23 2.87
N VAL A 128 7.82 1.11 1.87
CA VAL A 128 6.50 1.75 1.84
C VAL A 128 5.44 0.71 1.50
N VAL A 129 4.33 0.76 2.21
CA VAL A 129 3.11 0.03 1.86
C VAL A 129 1.99 1.04 1.71
N ALA A 130 1.26 0.98 0.61
CA ALA A 130 0.11 1.83 0.34
C ALA A 130 -1.12 0.95 0.10
N VAL A 131 -2.13 1.06 0.97
CA VAL A 131 -3.36 0.26 0.89
C VAL A 131 -4.52 1.08 0.35
N PHE A 132 -5.27 0.49 -0.57
CA PHE A 132 -6.46 1.05 -1.21
C PHE A 132 -7.61 0.06 -1.11
N SER A 133 -8.66 0.42 -0.39
CA SER A 133 -9.89 -0.37 -0.28
C SER A 133 -11.08 0.55 -0.03
N ASP A 134 -12.24 0.22 -0.58
CA ASP A 134 -13.51 0.89 -0.29
C ASP A 134 -14.30 0.22 0.83
N GLU A 135 -13.74 -0.82 1.40
CA GLU A 135 -14.29 -1.54 2.56
C GLU A 135 -13.43 -1.34 3.81
N LYS A 136 -14.08 -1.42 4.97
CA LYS A 136 -13.40 -1.40 6.26
C LYS A 136 -12.42 -2.56 6.36
N ILE A 137 -11.35 -2.39 7.13
CA ILE A 137 -10.37 -3.46 7.37
C ILE A 137 -11.06 -4.73 7.90
N GLU A 138 -12.08 -4.55 8.77
CA GLU A 138 -12.89 -5.61 9.34
C GLU A 138 -14.03 -6.08 8.43
N GLY A 139 -14.15 -5.49 7.23
CA GLY A 139 -15.10 -5.92 6.20
C GLY A 139 -14.65 -7.14 5.44
N GLY A 140 -15.56 -7.68 4.64
CA GLY A 140 -15.27 -8.78 3.74
C GLY A 140 -15.12 -10.16 4.41
N ILE A 141 -14.37 -11.04 3.78
CA ILE A 141 -14.15 -12.41 4.26
C ILE A 141 -12.89 -12.44 5.13
N MET A 142 -13.10 -12.65 6.42
CA MET A 142 -12.03 -12.67 7.41
C MET A 142 -11.63 -14.10 7.79
N PRO A 143 -10.34 -14.35 8.08
CA PRO A 143 -9.93 -15.59 8.68
C PRO A 143 -10.48 -15.72 10.11
N ASN A 144 -10.68 -16.97 10.57
CA ASN A 144 -11.06 -17.19 11.96
C ASN A 144 -10.02 -16.59 12.92
N GLY A 145 -10.48 -15.83 13.92
CA GLY A 145 -9.60 -15.17 14.88
C GLY A 145 -8.88 -13.94 14.31
N TRP A 146 -9.43 -13.30 13.28
CA TRP A 146 -8.86 -12.11 12.66
C TRP A 146 -8.65 -10.95 13.66
N GLU A 147 -9.46 -10.87 14.70
CA GLU A 147 -9.34 -9.87 15.77
C GLU A 147 -7.95 -9.92 16.42
N ASN A 148 -7.32 -11.08 16.42
CA ASN A 148 -5.99 -11.29 16.98
C ASN A 148 -4.86 -11.05 15.97
N ILE A 149 -5.18 -10.69 14.73
CA ILE A 149 -4.18 -10.47 13.66
C ILE A 149 -3.70 -9.01 13.63
N ILE A 150 -4.53 -8.06 14.03
CA ILE A 150 -4.27 -6.62 13.87
C ILE A 150 -3.03 -6.20 14.67
N SER A 151 -2.99 -6.42 15.98
CA SER A 151 -1.83 -6.05 16.79
C SER A 151 -0.51 -6.71 16.32
N PRO A 152 -0.43 -8.03 16.07
CA PRO A 152 0.78 -8.63 15.49
C PRO A 152 1.17 -8.06 14.13
N MET A 153 0.20 -7.66 13.32
CA MET A 153 0.44 -7.04 12.02
C MET A 153 1.04 -5.64 12.19
N ILE A 154 0.55 -4.86 13.14
CA ILE A 154 1.13 -3.56 13.53
C ILE A 154 2.56 -3.73 14.01
N ASP A 155 2.80 -4.66 14.93
CA ASP A 155 4.14 -4.97 15.46
C ASP A 155 5.09 -5.33 14.31
N LYS A 156 4.63 -6.11 13.34
CA LYS A 156 5.39 -6.45 12.14
C LYS A 156 5.76 -5.22 11.32
N ALA A 157 4.81 -4.32 11.07
CA ALA A 157 5.05 -3.08 10.32
C ALA A 157 6.10 -2.19 11.02
N ILE A 158 5.98 -2.05 12.35
CA ILE A 158 6.93 -1.30 13.18
C ILE A 158 8.32 -1.95 13.14
N ALA A 159 8.42 -3.26 13.40
CA ALA A 159 9.68 -3.98 13.40
C ALA A 159 10.41 -3.90 12.06
N ARG A 160 9.66 -3.91 10.95
CA ARG A 160 10.19 -3.77 9.60
C ARG A 160 10.41 -2.33 9.16
N LYS A 161 10.06 -1.36 9.99
CA LYS A 161 10.18 0.09 9.72
C LYS A 161 9.47 0.49 8.42
N ILE A 162 8.26 0.02 8.24
CA ILE A 162 7.44 0.33 7.07
C ILE A 162 6.77 1.69 7.26
N LEU A 163 6.78 2.52 6.21
CA LEU A 163 5.89 3.66 6.09
C LEU A 163 4.57 3.16 5.51
N LEU A 164 3.49 3.33 6.24
CA LEU A 164 2.17 2.86 5.84
C LEU A 164 1.30 4.05 5.42
N PHE A 165 0.77 3.98 4.22
CA PHE A 165 -0.25 4.91 3.72
C PHE A 165 -1.56 4.14 3.51
N GLY A 166 -2.63 4.60 4.15
CA GLY A 166 -3.94 3.99 4.04
C GLY A 166 -4.95 4.91 3.37
N PHE A 167 -5.63 4.39 2.36
CA PHE A 167 -6.75 5.02 1.67
C PHE A 167 -7.94 4.08 1.81
N ILE A 168 -8.63 4.15 2.94
CA ILE A 168 -9.60 3.16 3.39
C ILE A 168 -10.71 3.84 4.21
N PRO A 169 -11.90 3.23 4.34
CA PRO A 169 -12.91 3.71 5.25
C PRO A 169 -12.45 3.65 6.72
N GLU A 170 -12.93 4.60 7.50
CA GLU A 170 -12.69 4.62 8.94
C GLU A 170 -13.28 3.38 9.62
N SER A 171 -12.49 2.74 10.48
CA SER A 171 -12.88 1.57 11.26
C SER A 171 -11.97 1.41 12.49
N PRO A 172 -12.35 0.65 13.52
CA PRO A 172 -11.51 0.43 14.69
C PRO A 172 -10.09 -0.05 14.34
N ALA A 173 -9.94 -1.03 13.45
CA ALA A 173 -8.63 -1.51 13.03
C ALA A 173 -7.86 -0.47 12.19
N ALA A 174 -8.55 0.33 11.37
CA ALA A 174 -7.92 1.41 10.62
C ALA A 174 -7.42 2.53 11.53
N ILE A 175 -8.18 2.86 12.58
CA ILE A 175 -7.76 3.82 13.60
C ILE A 175 -6.53 3.29 14.34
N GLU A 176 -6.55 2.02 14.81
CA GLU A 176 -5.40 1.41 15.48
C GLU A 176 -4.13 1.43 14.60
N LEU A 177 -4.26 1.14 13.30
CA LEU A 177 -3.16 1.27 12.34
C LEU A 177 -2.69 2.71 12.18
N SER A 178 -3.59 3.70 12.22
CA SER A 178 -3.25 5.11 12.06
C SER A 178 -2.48 5.69 13.26
N GLU A 179 -2.63 5.08 14.44
CA GLU A 179 -1.93 5.49 15.65
C GLU A 179 -0.45 5.11 15.66
N THR A 180 0.01 4.34 14.68
CA THR A 180 1.43 4.01 14.56
C THR A 180 2.22 5.21 14.04
N GLU A 181 3.40 5.46 14.61
CA GLU A 181 4.26 6.61 14.27
C GLU A 181 4.63 6.73 12.79
N ARG A 182 4.46 5.65 12.01
CA ARG A 182 4.87 5.57 10.60
C ARG A 182 3.70 5.39 9.66
N SER A 183 2.51 5.75 10.10
CA SER A 183 1.28 5.61 9.34
C SER A 183 0.67 6.97 9.02
N GLU A 184 0.10 7.06 7.85
CA GLU A 184 -0.75 8.16 7.41
C GLU A 184 -2.00 7.57 6.78
N MET A 185 -3.17 7.85 7.36
CA MET A 185 -4.45 7.34 6.90
C MET A 185 -5.33 8.47 6.38
N VAL A 186 -5.83 8.30 5.18
CA VAL A 186 -6.91 9.11 4.61
C VAL A 186 -8.17 8.28 4.68
N PHE A 187 -9.05 8.65 5.60
CA PHE A 187 -10.34 7.99 5.74
C PHE A 187 -11.31 8.54 4.71
N TRP A 188 -11.84 7.69 3.91
CA TRP A 188 -12.85 8.06 2.93
C TRP A 188 -14.16 7.28 3.08
N ASN A 189 -15.21 7.80 2.48
CA ASN A 189 -16.47 7.10 2.35
C ASN A 189 -16.64 6.64 0.91
N CYS A 190 -17.02 5.39 0.67
CA CYS A 190 -17.27 4.85 -0.66
C CYS A 190 -18.26 5.67 -1.51
N LYS A 191 -19.11 6.48 -0.87
CA LYS A 191 -20.06 7.38 -1.54
C LYS A 191 -19.41 8.65 -2.10
N ASP A 192 -18.19 8.98 -1.68
CA ASP A 192 -17.50 10.23 -2.02
C ASP A 192 -16.43 10.04 -3.09
N PHE A 193 -16.46 8.91 -3.82
CA PHE A 193 -15.47 8.60 -4.84
C PHE A 193 -15.27 9.72 -5.86
N GLU A 194 -16.35 10.34 -6.33
CA GLU A 194 -16.28 11.41 -7.34
C GLU A 194 -15.59 12.67 -6.83
N LYS A 195 -15.48 12.83 -5.50
CA LYS A 195 -14.80 13.95 -4.84
C LYS A 195 -13.30 13.72 -4.63
N ILE A 196 -12.80 12.49 -4.87
CA ILE A 196 -11.41 12.16 -4.61
C ILE A 196 -10.51 12.71 -5.73
N ASP A 197 -9.67 13.67 -5.40
CA ASP A 197 -8.57 14.10 -6.26
C ASP A 197 -7.38 13.15 -6.14
N PHE A 198 -7.40 12.09 -6.95
CA PHE A 198 -6.31 11.10 -6.99
C PHE A 198 -4.96 11.70 -7.37
N ALA A 199 -4.93 12.75 -8.19
CA ALA A 199 -3.68 13.40 -8.56
C ALA A 199 -3.05 14.08 -7.35
N LYS A 200 -3.85 14.84 -6.61
CA LYS A 200 -3.42 15.53 -5.37
C LYS A 200 -2.98 14.52 -4.30
N LEU A 201 -3.79 13.48 -4.08
CA LEU A 201 -3.53 12.42 -3.13
C LEU A 201 -2.21 11.69 -3.41
N LEU A 202 -2.01 11.21 -4.63
CA LEU A 202 -0.80 10.49 -5.02
C LEU A 202 0.43 11.41 -5.06
N SER A 203 0.27 12.68 -5.46
CA SER A 203 1.34 13.67 -5.39
C SER A 203 1.75 13.97 -3.95
N GLY A 204 0.78 14.10 -3.03
CA GLY A 204 1.02 14.25 -1.60
C GLY A 204 1.81 13.07 -1.03
N MET A 205 1.38 11.85 -1.33
CA MET A 205 2.09 10.62 -0.93
C MET A 205 3.53 10.60 -1.47
N GLY A 206 3.73 10.96 -2.74
CA GLY A 206 5.06 11.01 -3.35
C GLY A 206 5.98 12.00 -2.65
N ARG A 207 5.50 13.20 -2.30
CA ARG A 207 6.25 14.19 -1.54
C ARG A 207 6.58 13.69 -0.13
N SER A 208 5.61 13.13 0.59
CA SER A 208 5.81 12.59 1.94
C SER A 208 6.87 11.47 1.96
N ILE A 209 6.83 10.56 0.99
CA ILE A 209 7.84 9.50 0.83
C ILE A 209 9.21 10.12 0.53
N SER A 210 9.27 11.08 -0.37
CA SER A 210 10.50 11.77 -0.75
C SER A 210 11.15 12.44 0.45
N ASP A 211 10.41 13.25 1.18
CA ASP A 211 10.89 13.95 2.37
C ASP A 211 11.38 12.98 3.45
N SER A 212 10.61 11.91 3.70
CA SER A 212 10.99 10.86 4.64
C SER A 212 12.25 10.12 4.20
N SER A 213 12.49 9.99 2.89
CA SER A 213 13.65 9.28 2.34
C SER A 213 14.93 10.12 2.40
N LEU A 214 14.81 11.44 2.41
CA LEU A 214 15.95 12.34 2.56
C LEU A 214 16.47 12.42 4.00
N GLN A 215 15.70 11.95 4.98
CA GLN A 215 16.16 11.83 6.35
C GLN A 215 17.21 10.71 6.47
N ALA A 216 18.10 10.83 7.45
CA ALA A 216 19.09 9.78 7.71
C ALA A 216 18.38 8.46 8.03
N THR A 217 18.87 7.34 7.51
CA THR A 217 18.28 6.02 7.75
C THR A 217 18.34 5.57 9.20
N SER A 218 19.23 6.18 10.01
CA SER A 218 19.32 5.97 11.46
C SER A 218 18.22 6.70 12.24
N GLU A 219 17.59 7.71 11.64
CA GLU A 219 16.51 8.47 12.25
C GLU A 219 15.17 7.82 11.96
N PRO A 220 14.19 7.93 12.87
CA PRO A 220 12.85 7.51 12.56
C PRO A 220 12.33 8.35 11.37
N ALA A 221 11.94 7.69 10.29
CA ALA A 221 11.26 8.35 9.20
C ALA A 221 9.77 8.38 9.52
N TYR A 222 9.22 9.56 9.58
CA TYR A 222 7.78 9.76 9.76
C TYR A 222 7.20 10.24 8.44
N PRO A 223 6.04 9.72 8.01
CA PRO A 223 5.31 10.35 6.92
C PRO A 223 4.92 11.76 7.38
N LYS A 224 5.10 12.75 6.52
CA LYS A 224 4.47 14.05 6.75
C LYS A 224 3.01 13.91 6.41
N ALA A 225 2.16 14.61 7.15
CA ALA A 225 0.74 14.66 6.84
C ALA A 225 0.52 14.91 5.35
N LEU A 226 -0.27 14.07 4.71
CA LEU A 226 -0.54 14.14 3.27
C LEU A 226 -1.27 15.44 2.92
N PHE A 227 -2.00 15.97 3.90
CA PHE A 227 -2.77 17.21 3.80
C PHE A 227 -2.50 18.04 5.03
N HIS A 228 -2.15 19.32 4.84
CA HIS A 228 -2.11 20.27 5.94
C HIS A 228 -3.54 20.56 6.39
N GLU A 229 -3.73 20.82 7.70
CA GLU A 229 -5.01 21.26 8.26
C GLU A 229 -5.54 22.54 7.58
N ASP A 230 -4.67 23.28 6.91
CA ASP A 230 -4.99 24.51 6.16
C ASP A 230 -5.45 24.28 4.71
N ASP A 231 -5.67 23.02 4.28
CA ASP A 231 -6.13 22.72 2.92
C ASP A 231 -7.64 22.40 2.92
N PRO A 232 -8.52 23.43 2.94
CA PRO A 232 -9.97 23.27 3.14
C PRO A 232 -10.68 22.55 1.99
N ASP A 233 -9.98 22.32 0.85
CA ASP A 233 -10.61 21.85 -0.37
C ASP A 233 -10.54 20.34 -0.59
N PHE A 234 -10.00 19.57 0.36
CA PHE A 234 -9.86 18.12 0.14
C PHE A 234 -11.16 17.35 0.40
N LEU A 235 -12.00 17.88 1.26
CA LEU A 235 -13.35 17.39 1.58
C LEU A 235 -14.34 18.58 1.59
N SER A 236 -14.32 19.44 0.58
CA SER A 236 -15.37 20.45 0.46
C SER A 236 -16.70 19.75 0.22
N GLU A 237 -17.65 20.07 1.10
CA GLU A 237 -19.01 19.58 1.21
C GLU A 237 -19.76 19.37 -0.11
#